data_bb8dd83d5974a4b16d78740a9413cc11
#
_entry.id   bb8dd83d5974a4b16d78740a9413cc11
#
_cell.length_a   1.000
_cell.length_b   1.000
_cell.length_c   1.000
_cell.angle_alpha   90.00
_cell.angle_beta   90.00
_cell.angle_gamma   90.00
#
_symmetry.space_group_name_H-M   'P 1'
#
loop_
_entity.id
_entity.type
_entity.pdbx_description
1 polymer ?
#
loop_
_entity_poly.entity_id
_entity_poly.type
_entity_poly.pdbx_seq_one_letter_code
_entity_poly.pdbx_strand_id
1 'polypeptide(L)'
;LLLLVVWLGFWWPRSVPIALVGLAVLLFGHAVFLALEFAVGWQVAAGDSVARAGPWPCFKAWLAESWSAPRVFFWNQPFRWHAVPDQLKPSTQRGVVLIHGLVCNRGFWNPWLRELRAAGRVFVAVDLEPVFGSIDRYVEIVEEAIVKVTSATGQPPLLVCHSMGGLAARAWLRSADGARVHRIVTIGTPHRGTWLARFGRGDNGREMRMGGEWMKRIESERASVQDVRFTCWHSNCDNIVFPPSVATLAGADNRLLPGQGHVQMAFDKRLRRETLALLDAR
;
A
#
# COMPACT_ATOMS: atom_id res chain seq x y z
N LEU A 1 -13.39 5.36 17.61
CA LEU A 1 -14.74 5.77 18.00
C LEU A 1 -15.16 5.06 19.29
N LEU A 2 -15.16 3.73 19.35
CA LEU A 2 -15.55 2.98 20.55
C LEU A 2 -14.72 3.39 21.79
N LEU A 3 -13.40 3.47 21.67
CA LEU A 3 -12.51 3.94 22.74
C LEU A 3 -12.85 5.36 23.19
N LEU A 4 -13.20 6.26 22.27
CA LEU A 4 -13.64 7.61 22.59
C LEU A 4 -14.93 7.63 23.41
N VAL A 5 -15.93 6.85 22.98
CA VAL A 5 -17.22 6.75 23.68
C VAL A 5 -17.03 6.15 25.06
N VAL A 6 -16.27 5.07 25.18
CA VAL A 6 -15.96 4.41 26.46
C VAL A 6 -15.19 5.35 27.39
N TRP A 7 -14.13 6.02 26.86
CA TRP A 7 -13.35 6.98 27.64
C TRP A 7 -14.19 8.14 28.16
N LEU A 8 -14.96 8.79 27.30
CA LEU A 8 -15.81 9.91 27.68
C LEU A 8 -16.93 9.47 28.63
N GLY A 9 -17.60 8.34 28.35
CA GLY A 9 -18.66 7.82 29.23
C GLY A 9 -18.14 7.48 30.63
N PHE A 10 -16.90 7.00 30.75
CA PHE A 10 -16.30 6.68 32.04
C PHE A 10 -15.82 7.91 32.81
N TRP A 11 -15.10 8.83 32.13
CA TRP A 11 -14.43 9.92 32.79
C TRP A 11 -15.25 11.21 32.88
N TRP A 12 -16.19 11.46 31.98
CA TRP A 12 -17.00 12.69 32.00
C TRP A 12 -17.72 12.95 33.35
N PRO A 13 -18.39 11.95 33.97
CA PRO A 13 -19.05 12.17 35.27
C PRO A 13 -18.07 12.19 36.45
N ARG A 14 -16.77 11.77 36.25
CA ARG A 14 -15.81 11.67 37.33
C ARG A 14 -14.79 12.85 37.33
N SER A 15 -14.34 13.26 36.15
CA SER A 15 -13.38 14.34 35.99
C SER A 15 -13.40 14.84 34.55
N VAL A 16 -14.03 15.99 34.34
CA VAL A 16 -14.06 16.65 33.03
C VAL A 16 -12.66 16.94 32.47
N PRO A 17 -11.68 17.43 33.26
CA PRO A 17 -10.31 17.64 32.77
C PRO A 17 -9.69 16.34 32.24
N ILE A 18 -9.79 15.22 32.94
CA ILE A 18 -9.25 13.93 32.48
C ILE A 18 -9.98 13.46 31.23
N ALA A 19 -11.31 13.62 31.17
CA ALA A 19 -12.11 13.31 29.98
C ALA A 19 -11.60 14.08 28.75
N LEU A 20 -11.36 15.39 28.89
CA LEU A 20 -10.85 16.26 27.82
C LEU A 20 -9.42 15.96 27.43
N VAL A 21 -8.51 15.66 28.38
CA VAL A 21 -7.14 15.25 28.08
C VAL A 21 -7.12 13.95 27.27
N GLY A 22 -7.88 12.93 27.69
CA GLY A 22 -7.96 11.69 26.96
C GLY A 22 -8.60 11.84 25.58
N LEU A 23 -9.63 12.70 25.46
CA LEU A 23 -10.19 13.08 24.17
C LEU A 23 -9.12 13.69 23.26
N ALA A 24 -8.35 14.64 23.76
CA ALA A 24 -7.25 15.27 23.02
C ALA A 24 -6.18 14.25 22.59
N VAL A 25 -5.78 13.35 23.50
CA VAL A 25 -4.82 12.29 23.18
C VAL A 25 -5.34 11.34 22.11
N LEU A 26 -6.61 10.94 22.17
CA LEU A 26 -7.21 10.03 21.19
C LEU A 26 -7.43 10.71 19.82
N LEU A 27 -7.71 12.00 19.79
CA LEU A 27 -7.89 12.75 18.54
C LEU A 27 -6.57 13.17 17.89
N PHE A 28 -5.62 13.65 18.69
CA PHE A 28 -4.37 14.25 18.19
C PHE A 28 -3.17 13.32 18.29
N GLY A 29 -3.19 12.28 19.16
CA GLY A 29 -2.08 11.34 19.32
C GLY A 29 -1.70 10.65 18.03
N HIS A 30 -2.68 10.35 17.16
CA HIS A 30 -2.42 9.82 15.82
C HIS A 30 -1.61 10.80 14.96
N ALA A 31 -2.00 12.08 14.94
CA ALA A 31 -1.28 13.10 14.18
C ALA A 31 0.14 13.33 14.70
N VAL A 32 0.33 13.29 16.03
CA VAL A 32 1.66 13.35 16.65
C VAL A 32 2.51 12.13 16.28
N PHE A 33 1.94 10.94 16.32
CA PHE A 33 2.63 9.72 15.90
C PHE A 33 3.09 9.80 14.44
N LEU A 34 2.21 10.23 13.53
CA LEU A 34 2.56 10.46 12.14
C LEU A 34 3.66 11.53 12.00
N ALA A 35 3.61 12.62 12.80
CA ALA A 35 4.65 13.64 12.75
C ALA A 35 6.04 13.08 13.11
N LEU A 36 6.10 12.14 14.07
CA LEU A 36 7.34 11.43 14.40
C LEU A 36 7.81 10.54 13.24
N GLU A 37 6.91 9.80 12.59
CA GLU A 37 7.26 9.01 11.40
C GLU A 37 7.82 9.89 10.28
N PHE A 38 7.16 11.00 9.96
CA PHE A 38 7.65 11.95 8.96
C PHE A 38 9.01 12.54 9.33
N ALA A 39 9.22 12.91 10.60
CA ALA A 39 10.48 13.46 11.06
C ALA A 39 11.63 12.45 10.96
N VAL A 40 11.38 11.20 11.37
CA VAL A 40 12.37 10.11 11.26
C VAL A 40 12.65 9.80 9.79
N GLY A 41 11.61 9.66 8.96
CA GLY A 41 11.75 9.42 7.52
C GLY A 41 12.55 10.52 6.83
N TRP A 42 12.28 11.79 7.18
CA TRP A 42 13.02 12.93 6.65
C TRP A 42 14.50 12.93 7.04
N GLN A 43 14.83 12.52 8.26
CA GLN A 43 16.23 12.38 8.72
C GLN A 43 16.93 11.21 8.01
N VAL A 44 16.29 10.04 7.93
CA VAL A 44 16.85 8.84 7.30
C VAL A 44 17.05 9.04 5.79
N ALA A 45 16.21 9.85 5.16
CA ALA A 45 16.32 10.20 3.73
C ALA A 45 17.49 11.19 3.45
N ALA A 46 18.20 11.67 4.46
CA ALA A 46 19.36 12.54 4.25
C ALA A 46 20.48 11.75 3.54
N GLY A 47 20.91 12.21 2.37
CA GLY A 47 21.93 11.52 1.57
C GLY A 47 21.42 10.38 0.68
N ASP A 48 20.10 10.16 0.61
CA ASP A 48 19.54 9.21 -0.36
C ASP A 48 19.67 9.71 -1.81
N SER A 49 19.73 8.78 -2.75
CA SER A 49 19.83 9.07 -4.20
C SER A 49 18.60 9.81 -4.73
N VAL A 50 17.43 9.61 -4.09
CA VAL A 50 16.22 10.42 -4.34
C VAL A 50 16.18 11.56 -3.34
N ALA A 51 16.29 12.79 -3.84
CA ALA A 51 16.29 13.97 -3.00
C ALA A 51 15.03 14.04 -2.13
N ARG A 52 15.20 14.14 -0.80
CA ARG A 52 14.09 14.31 0.14
C ARG A 52 13.33 15.60 -0.12
N ALA A 53 12.03 15.60 0.17
CA ALA A 53 11.22 16.81 0.06
C ALA A 53 11.64 17.88 1.10
N GLY A 54 11.37 19.14 0.77
CA GLY A 54 11.54 20.22 1.72
C GLY A 54 10.53 20.16 2.88
N PRO A 55 10.72 20.98 3.94
CA PRO A 55 9.86 20.95 5.13
C PRO A 55 8.38 21.25 4.81
N TRP A 56 8.10 22.17 3.91
CA TRP A 56 6.73 22.57 3.57
C TRP A 56 5.94 21.48 2.83
N PRO A 57 6.47 20.80 1.80
CA PRO A 57 5.85 19.61 1.24
C PRO A 57 5.62 18.50 2.27
N CYS A 58 6.57 18.24 3.18
CA CYS A 58 6.40 17.24 4.23
C CYS A 58 5.30 17.62 5.21
N PHE A 59 5.18 18.88 5.59
CA PHE A 59 4.09 19.36 6.44
C PHE A 59 2.73 19.17 5.78
N LYS A 60 2.61 19.49 4.48
CA LYS A 60 1.37 19.23 3.73
C LYS A 60 1.05 17.74 3.62
N ALA A 61 2.05 16.90 3.39
CA ALA A 61 1.89 15.46 3.37
C ALA A 61 1.41 14.92 4.73
N TRP A 62 2.00 15.39 5.83
CA TRP A 62 1.57 15.04 7.18
C TRP A 62 0.10 15.41 7.45
N LEU A 63 -0.34 16.61 7.08
CA LEU A 63 -1.74 17.01 7.22
C LEU A 63 -2.68 16.11 6.42
N ALA A 64 -2.33 15.81 5.17
CA ALA A 64 -3.14 14.98 4.30
C ALA A 64 -3.15 13.51 4.76
N GLU A 65 -2.03 12.99 5.23
CA GLU A 65 -1.92 11.64 5.80
C GLU A 65 -2.71 11.52 7.10
N SER A 66 -2.67 12.57 7.97
CA SER A 66 -3.46 12.65 9.21
C SER A 66 -4.98 12.59 8.96
N TRP A 67 -5.42 12.88 7.75
CA TRP A 67 -6.81 12.70 7.31
C TRP A 67 -7.05 11.38 6.58
N SER A 68 -6.12 10.97 5.71
CA SER A 68 -6.27 9.80 4.84
C SER A 68 -6.17 8.49 5.62
N ALA A 69 -5.18 8.37 6.51
CA ALA A 69 -4.95 7.14 7.27
C ALA A 69 -6.13 6.80 8.22
N PRO A 70 -6.69 7.72 9.04
CA PRO A 70 -7.86 7.41 9.85
C PRO A 70 -9.08 7.00 9.02
N ARG A 71 -9.30 7.62 7.86
CA ARG A 71 -10.40 7.25 6.97
C ARG A 71 -10.27 5.81 6.47
N VAL A 72 -9.04 5.36 6.20
CA VAL A 72 -8.77 3.99 5.78
C VAL A 72 -8.86 3.04 6.97
N PHE A 73 -8.06 3.27 8.02
CA PHE A 73 -7.87 2.33 9.12
C PHE A 73 -9.02 2.30 10.12
N PHE A 74 -9.70 3.42 10.36
CA PHE A 74 -10.78 3.50 11.36
C PHE A 74 -12.18 3.52 10.75
N TRP A 75 -12.31 3.65 9.43
CA TRP A 75 -13.63 3.65 8.78
C TRP A 75 -13.76 2.62 7.67
N ASN A 76 -12.91 2.70 6.61
CA ASN A 76 -13.09 1.81 5.45
C ASN A 76 -12.84 0.35 5.80
N GLN A 77 -11.74 0.05 6.49
CA GLN A 77 -11.35 -1.31 6.79
C GLN A 77 -12.29 -1.99 7.81
N PRO A 78 -12.60 -1.41 8.98
CA PRO A 78 -13.45 -2.10 9.96
C PRO A 78 -14.93 -2.15 9.58
N PHE A 79 -15.46 -1.14 8.87
CA PHE A 79 -16.91 -1.02 8.65
C PHE A 79 -17.35 -1.10 7.19
N ARG A 80 -16.44 -0.98 6.25
CA ARG A 80 -16.76 -0.85 4.82
C ARG A 80 -15.93 -1.78 3.93
N TRP A 81 -15.28 -2.79 4.48
CA TRP A 81 -14.41 -3.66 3.71
C TRP A 81 -15.13 -4.44 2.61
N HIS A 82 -16.40 -4.81 2.82
CA HIS A 82 -17.26 -5.41 1.81
C HIS A 82 -18.14 -4.42 1.02
N ALA A 83 -17.94 -3.11 1.15
CA ALA A 83 -18.82 -2.13 0.51
C ALA A 83 -18.82 -2.22 -1.03
N VAL A 84 -17.75 -2.74 -1.61
CA VAL A 84 -17.61 -2.94 -3.06
C VAL A 84 -17.10 -4.36 -3.31
N PRO A 85 -17.98 -5.37 -3.53
CA PRO A 85 -17.57 -6.73 -3.83
C PRO A 85 -16.84 -6.81 -5.17
N ASP A 86 -16.11 -7.90 -5.41
CA ASP A 86 -15.44 -8.18 -6.67
C ASP A 86 -16.41 -8.16 -7.85
N GLN A 87 -15.88 -7.86 -9.03
CA GLN A 87 -16.66 -7.83 -10.28
C GLN A 87 -16.02 -8.76 -11.29
N LEU A 88 -16.63 -9.94 -11.46
CA LEU A 88 -16.15 -11.00 -12.36
C LEU A 88 -17.11 -11.24 -13.55
N LYS A 89 -17.92 -10.24 -13.90
CA LYS A 89 -18.77 -10.34 -15.09
C LYS A 89 -17.87 -10.49 -16.33
N PRO A 90 -18.10 -11.51 -17.18
CA PRO A 90 -17.27 -11.74 -18.36
C PRO A 90 -17.10 -10.49 -19.23
N SER A 91 -15.87 -10.24 -19.66
CA SER A 91 -15.49 -9.05 -20.45
C SER A 91 -14.28 -9.37 -21.31
N THR A 92 -14.17 -8.72 -22.47
CA THR A 92 -12.96 -8.77 -23.30
C THR A 92 -11.94 -7.69 -22.93
N GLN A 93 -12.28 -6.80 -21.98
CA GLN A 93 -11.38 -5.77 -21.50
C GLN A 93 -10.49 -6.32 -20.38
N ARG A 94 -9.23 -5.90 -20.34
CA ARG A 94 -8.28 -6.28 -19.28
C ARG A 94 -8.79 -5.91 -17.90
N GLY A 95 -8.68 -6.87 -16.98
CA GLY A 95 -9.08 -6.70 -15.59
C GLY A 95 -7.93 -6.31 -14.67
N VAL A 96 -8.26 -6.11 -13.40
CA VAL A 96 -7.33 -5.63 -12.36
C VAL A 96 -7.35 -6.54 -11.14
N VAL A 97 -6.16 -6.86 -10.61
CA VAL A 97 -5.99 -7.43 -9.28
C VAL A 97 -5.40 -6.35 -8.37
N LEU A 98 -6.06 -6.07 -7.24
CA LEU A 98 -5.61 -5.07 -6.27
C LEU A 98 -5.10 -5.77 -5.01
N ILE A 99 -3.85 -5.48 -4.63
CA ILE A 99 -3.13 -6.14 -3.54
C ILE A 99 -2.71 -5.08 -2.52
N HIS A 100 -3.28 -5.14 -1.32
CA HIS A 100 -3.04 -4.15 -0.25
C HIS A 100 -1.73 -4.41 0.52
N GLY A 101 -1.37 -3.49 1.42
CA GLY A 101 -0.20 -3.57 2.27
C GLY A 101 -0.43 -4.25 3.63
N LEU A 102 0.58 -4.17 4.49
CA LEU A 102 0.56 -4.68 5.86
C LEU A 102 -0.58 -4.04 6.68
N VAL A 103 -1.23 -4.81 7.55
CA VAL A 103 -2.37 -4.43 8.41
C VAL A 103 -3.53 -3.78 7.64
N CYS A 104 -3.63 -4.07 6.35
CA CYS A 104 -4.76 -3.64 5.53
C CYS A 104 -5.69 -4.82 5.21
N ASN A 105 -6.84 -4.51 4.65
CA ASN A 105 -7.74 -5.42 3.98
C ASN A 105 -8.27 -4.78 2.69
N ARG A 106 -9.09 -5.49 1.94
CA ARG A 106 -9.63 -5.01 0.66
C ARG A 106 -10.37 -3.67 0.74
N GLY A 107 -10.87 -3.28 1.91
CA GLY A 107 -11.53 -1.98 2.14
C GLY A 107 -10.61 -0.77 1.90
N PHE A 108 -9.29 -0.96 1.93
CA PHE A 108 -8.30 0.03 1.50
C PHE A 108 -8.61 0.53 0.08
N TRP A 109 -8.99 -0.38 -0.81
CA TRP A 109 -9.20 -0.12 -2.23
C TRP A 109 -10.57 0.46 -2.59
N ASN A 110 -11.48 0.71 -1.63
CA ASN A 110 -12.84 1.17 -1.91
C ASN A 110 -12.97 2.32 -2.92
N PRO A 111 -12.11 3.37 -2.93
CA PRO A 111 -12.16 4.41 -3.96
C PRO A 111 -11.83 3.89 -5.36
N TRP A 112 -10.84 3.01 -5.48
CA TRP A 112 -10.46 2.37 -6.74
C TRP A 112 -11.54 1.41 -7.25
N LEU A 113 -12.10 0.60 -6.35
CA LEU A 113 -13.14 -0.38 -6.70
C LEU A 113 -14.41 0.29 -7.24
N ARG A 114 -14.78 1.47 -6.69
CA ARG A 114 -15.90 2.24 -7.22
C ARG A 114 -15.63 2.77 -8.63
N GLU A 115 -14.42 3.26 -8.87
CA GLU A 115 -14.00 3.77 -10.17
C GLU A 115 -13.94 2.66 -11.22
N LEU A 116 -13.35 1.52 -10.90
CA LEU A 116 -13.31 0.33 -11.75
C LEU A 116 -14.71 -0.20 -12.05
N ARG A 117 -15.58 -0.23 -11.05
CA ARG A 117 -16.99 -0.65 -11.22
C ARG A 117 -17.74 0.30 -12.14
N ALA A 118 -17.60 1.60 -11.96
CA ALA A 118 -18.22 2.60 -12.82
C ALA A 118 -17.73 2.50 -14.27
N ALA A 119 -16.47 2.10 -14.46
CA ALA A 119 -15.88 1.84 -15.77
C ALA A 119 -16.22 0.43 -16.36
N GLY A 120 -17.03 -0.37 -15.66
CA GLY A 120 -17.41 -1.72 -16.10
C GLY A 120 -16.26 -2.74 -16.12
N ARG A 121 -15.12 -2.47 -15.47
CA ARG A 121 -13.93 -3.33 -15.48
C ARG A 121 -14.10 -4.54 -14.56
N VAL A 122 -13.53 -5.66 -14.97
CA VAL A 122 -13.35 -6.85 -14.12
C VAL A 122 -12.26 -6.55 -13.09
N PHE A 123 -12.53 -6.87 -11.82
CA PHE A 123 -11.52 -6.72 -10.77
C PHE A 123 -11.74 -7.68 -9.60
N VAL A 124 -10.63 -7.99 -8.94
CA VAL A 124 -10.54 -8.70 -7.66
C VAL A 124 -9.66 -7.86 -6.72
N ALA A 125 -10.11 -7.66 -5.49
CA ALA A 125 -9.30 -7.10 -4.42
C ALA A 125 -9.06 -8.18 -3.36
N VAL A 126 -7.81 -8.57 -3.15
CA VAL A 126 -7.45 -9.64 -2.21
C VAL A 126 -7.42 -9.17 -0.77
N ASP A 127 -7.54 -10.11 0.16
CA ASP A 127 -7.18 -9.98 1.56
C ASP A 127 -5.96 -10.86 1.85
N LEU A 128 -4.86 -10.26 2.29
CA LEU A 128 -3.61 -10.96 2.59
C LEU A 128 -3.66 -11.52 4.02
N GLU A 129 -4.06 -12.77 4.16
CA GLU A 129 -4.19 -13.47 5.43
C GLU A 129 -3.19 -14.64 5.55
N PRO A 130 -2.67 -14.90 6.74
CA PRO A 130 -2.83 -14.16 8.00
C PRO A 130 -2.07 -12.82 8.01
N VAL A 131 -2.61 -11.79 8.65
CA VAL A 131 -2.09 -10.39 8.62
C VAL A 131 -0.60 -10.27 8.93
N PHE A 132 -0.08 -11.07 9.86
CA PHE A 132 1.33 -11.08 10.28
C PHE A 132 2.11 -12.31 9.80
N GLY A 133 1.61 -13.00 8.79
CA GLY A 133 2.28 -14.16 8.18
C GLY A 133 3.46 -13.77 7.29
N SER A 134 4.24 -14.78 6.85
CA SER A 134 5.27 -14.60 5.83
C SER A 134 4.68 -14.12 4.51
N ILE A 135 5.38 -13.24 3.81
CA ILE A 135 4.98 -12.74 2.49
C ILE A 135 4.91 -13.89 1.46
N ASP A 136 5.74 -14.91 1.63
CA ASP A 136 5.72 -16.09 0.75
C ASP A 136 4.37 -16.86 0.85
N ARG A 137 3.62 -16.74 1.95
CA ARG A 137 2.28 -17.36 2.10
C ARG A 137 1.19 -16.70 1.26
N TYR A 138 1.43 -15.47 0.81
CA TYR A 138 0.44 -14.74 0.00
C TYR A 138 0.49 -15.11 -1.49
N VAL A 139 1.47 -15.93 -1.91
CA VAL A 139 1.65 -16.34 -3.30
C VAL A 139 0.38 -17.01 -3.85
N GLU A 140 -0.23 -17.91 -3.10
CA GLU A 140 -1.46 -18.62 -3.51
C GLU A 140 -2.65 -17.65 -3.61
N ILE A 141 -2.78 -16.69 -2.70
CA ILE A 141 -3.85 -15.68 -2.73
C ILE A 141 -3.73 -14.80 -3.98
N VAL A 142 -2.50 -14.41 -4.35
CA VAL A 142 -2.22 -13.62 -5.57
C VAL A 142 -2.52 -14.47 -6.80
N GLU A 143 -2.08 -15.74 -6.81
CA GLU A 143 -2.32 -16.68 -7.91
C GLU A 143 -3.83 -16.87 -8.19
N GLU A 144 -4.61 -17.17 -7.14
CA GLU A 144 -6.06 -17.33 -7.28
C GLU A 144 -6.75 -16.07 -7.87
N ALA A 145 -6.33 -14.88 -7.42
CA ALA A 145 -6.89 -13.63 -7.93
C ALA A 145 -6.57 -13.42 -9.42
N ILE A 146 -5.33 -13.73 -9.84
CA ILE A 146 -4.91 -13.67 -11.23
C ILE A 146 -5.73 -14.64 -12.08
N VAL A 147 -5.88 -15.88 -11.63
CA VAL A 147 -6.70 -16.90 -12.33
C VAL A 147 -8.14 -16.44 -12.47
N LYS A 148 -8.78 -15.93 -11.40
CA LYS A 148 -10.17 -15.43 -11.44
C LYS A 148 -10.36 -14.32 -12.48
N VAL A 149 -9.44 -13.32 -12.49
CA VAL A 149 -9.54 -12.22 -13.45
C VAL A 149 -9.24 -12.67 -14.88
N THR A 150 -8.23 -13.52 -15.08
CA THR A 150 -7.88 -14.05 -16.39
C THR A 150 -9.02 -14.90 -16.96
N SER A 151 -9.65 -15.75 -16.14
CA SER A 151 -10.79 -16.57 -16.56
C SER A 151 -12.00 -15.72 -16.99
N ALA A 152 -12.21 -14.57 -16.34
CA ALA A 152 -13.31 -13.67 -16.66
C ALA A 152 -13.04 -12.78 -17.90
N THR A 153 -11.76 -12.55 -18.26
CA THR A 153 -11.39 -11.60 -19.32
C THR A 153 -10.71 -12.23 -20.54
N GLY A 154 -10.16 -13.43 -20.40
CA GLY A 154 -9.27 -14.05 -21.39
C GLY A 154 -7.93 -13.33 -21.55
N GLN A 155 -7.59 -12.37 -20.66
CA GLN A 155 -6.40 -11.54 -20.77
C GLN A 155 -5.58 -11.51 -19.46
N PRO A 156 -4.22 -11.39 -19.55
CA PRO A 156 -3.38 -11.14 -18.40
C PRO A 156 -3.80 -9.85 -17.68
N PRO A 157 -4.06 -9.87 -16.35
CA PRO A 157 -4.51 -8.72 -15.61
C PRO A 157 -3.39 -7.68 -15.37
N LEU A 158 -3.80 -6.44 -15.06
CA LEU A 158 -2.95 -5.46 -14.40
C LEU A 158 -2.96 -5.73 -12.89
N LEU A 159 -1.79 -5.85 -12.25
CA LEU A 159 -1.68 -5.87 -10.79
C LEU A 159 -1.44 -4.46 -10.28
N VAL A 160 -2.23 -4.03 -9.29
CA VAL A 160 -2.05 -2.76 -8.57
C VAL A 160 -1.79 -3.07 -7.11
N CYS A 161 -0.57 -2.78 -6.66
CA CYS A 161 -0.05 -3.22 -5.38
C CYS A 161 0.34 -2.02 -4.51
N HIS A 162 -0.14 -1.97 -3.28
CA HIS A 162 0.27 -0.95 -2.32
C HIS A 162 1.22 -1.54 -1.29
N SER A 163 2.33 -0.83 -1.00
CA SER A 163 3.24 -1.18 0.11
C SER A 163 3.74 -2.64 0.02
N MET A 164 3.61 -3.42 1.08
CA MET A 164 3.94 -4.86 1.15
C MET A 164 3.29 -5.67 0.01
N GLY A 165 2.13 -5.24 -0.51
CA GLY A 165 1.46 -5.94 -1.61
C GLY A 165 2.32 -6.08 -2.87
N GLY A 166 3.23 -5.14 -3.13
CA GLY A 166 4.18 -5.27 -4.24
C GLY A 166 5.27 -6.32 -3.98
N LEU A 167 5.59 -6.58 -2.72
CA LEU A 167 6.48 -7.69 -2.34
C LEU A 167 5.77 -9.04 -2.49
N ALA A 168 4.47 -9.12 -2.16
CA ALA A 168 3.67 -10.32 -2.42
C ALA A 168 3.59 -10.64 -3.93
N ALA A 169 3.42 -9.62 -4.79
CA ALA A 169 3.47 -9.80 -6.23
C ALA A 169 4.87 -10.28 -6.73
N ARG A 170 5.95 -9.76 -6.14
CA ARG A 170 7.31 -10.22 -6.44
C ARG A 170 7.57 -11.65 -5.95
N ALA A 171 7.05 -12.01 -4.76
CA ALA A 171 7.13 -13.37 -4.27
C ALA A 171 6.39 -14.35 -5.20
N TRP A 172 5.23 -13.96 -5.71
CA TRP A 172 4.50 -14.73 -6.71
C TRP A 172 5.32 -14.95 -8.01
N LEU A 173 6.01 -13.91 -8.51
CA LEU A 173 6.83 -14.01 -9.72
C LEU A 173 8.00 -15.00 -9.60
N ARG A 174 8.41 -15.41 -8.40
CA ARG A 174 9.48 -16.40 -8.21
C ARG A 174 9.11 -17.79 -8.73
N SER A 175 7.84 -18.11 -8.73
CA SER A 175 7.30 -19.43 -9.12
C SER A 175 6.38 -19.36 -10.34
N ALA A 176 6.10 -18.18 -10.86
CA ALA A 176 5.13 -17.97 -11.93
C ALA A 176 5.78 -17.32 -13.17
N ASP A 177 5.24 -17.67 -14.35
CA ASP A 177 5.58 -16.99 -15.60
C ASP A 177 5.05 -15.56 -15.60
N GLY A 178 5.94 -14.59 -15.81
CA GLY A 178 5.63 -13.17 -15.88
C GLY A 178 4.65 -12.80 -16.99
N ALA A 179 4.59 -13.57 -18.08
CA ALA A 179 3.62 -13.38 -19.17
C ALA A 179 2.16 -13.52 -18.74
N ARG A 180 1.90 -14.09 -17.57
CA ARG A 180 0.56 -14.23 -16.98
C ARG A 180 -0.01 -12.94 -16.43
N VAL A 181 0.79 -11.88 -16.33
CA VAL A 181 0.35 -10.53 -15.96
C VAL A 181 0.79 -9.52 -17.01
N HIS A 182 -0.05 -8.55 -17.30
CA HIS A 182 0.27 -7.51 -18.27
C HIS A 182 1.35 -6.55 -17.75
N ARG A 183 1.22 -6.15 -16.49
CA ARG A 183 2.11 -5.21 -15.81
C ARG A 183 1.85 -5.25 -14.31
N ILE A 184 2.88 -4.92 -13.53
CA ILE A 184 2.77 -4.73 -12.09
C ILE A 184 3.00 -3.25 -11.78
N VAL A 185 1.98 -2.60 -11.20
CA VAL A 185 2.08 -1.24 -10.68
C VAL A 185 2.24 -1.32 -9.17
N THR A 186 3.31 -0.75 -8.65
CA THR A 186 3.56 -0.68 -7.22
C THR A 186 3.45 0.75 -6.72
N ILE A 187 2.89 0.93 -5.54
CA ILE A 187 2.64 2.23 -4.91
C ILE A 187 3.27 2.18 -3.52
N GLY A 188 4.38 2.89 -3.32
CA GLY A 188 5.10 2.90 -2.04
C GLY A 188 5.58 1.52 -1.59
N THR A 189 5.96 0.63 -2.51
CA THR A 189 6.44 -0.71 -2.17
C THR A 189 7.90 -0.65 -1.73
N PRO A 190 8.25 -1.24 -0.57
CA PRO A 190 9.63 -1.30 -0.10
C PRO A 190 10.42 -2.38 -0.85
N HIS A 191 10.75 -2.16 -2.13
CA HIS A 191 11.42 -3.14 -3.00
C HIS A 191 12.79 -3.63 -2.49
N ARG A 192 13.43 -2.83 -1.60
CA ARG A 192 14.69 -3.16 -0.90
C ARG A 192 14.53 -3.12 0.62
N GLY A 193 13.30 -3.32 1.12
CA GLY A 193 12.96 -3.18 2.52
C GLY A 193 12.75 -1.72 2.93
N THR A 194 12.42 -1.50 4.19
CA THR A 194 12.26 -0.15 4.75
C THR A 194 12.98 -0.04 6.10
N TRP A 195 13.45 1.15 6.41
CA TRP A 195 14.12 1.42 7.69
C TRP A 195 13.22 1.11 8.89
N LEU A 196 11.91 1.36 8.81
CA LEU A 196 10.95 1.05 9.87
C LEU A 196 10.85 -0.45 10.19
N ALA A 197 11.10 -1.32 9.23
CA ALA A 197 11.00 -2.76 9.43
C ALA A 197 11.99 -3.33 10.47
N ARG A 198 12.99 -2.55 10.92
CA ARG A 198 13.87 -2.89 12.05
C ARG A 198 13.12 -3.14 13.35
N PHE A 199 11.95 -2.52 13.51
CA PHE A 199 11.06 -2.69 14.66
C PHE A 199 9.99 -3.77 14.43
N GLY A 200 9.89 -4.31 13.22
CA GLY A 200 8.92 -5.33 12.85
C GLY A 200 9.18 -6.66 13.58
N ARG A 201 8.14 -7.22 14.24
CA ARG A 201 8.22 -8.46 15.02
C ARG A 201 7.55 -9.66 14.33
N GLY A 202 6.53 -9.44 13.49
CA GLY A 202 5.89 -10.48 12.66
C GLY A 202 6.82 -10.98 11.55
N ASP A 203 6.47 -12.08 10.90
CA ASP A 203 7.28 -12.67 9.82
C ASP A 203 7.45 -11.67 8.68
N ASN A 204 6.36 -11.13 8.14
CA ASN A 204 6.40 -10.11 7.11
C ASN A 204 7.16 -8.84 7.53
N GLY A 205 7.05 -8.42 8.80
CA GLY A 205 7.83 -7.29 9.32
C GLY A 205 9.34 -7.57 9.32
N ARG A 206 9.75 -8.79 9.64
CA ARG A 206 11.16 -9.23 9.56
C ARG A 206 11.64 -9.32 8.12
N GLU A 207 10.79 -9.83 7.21
CA GLU A 207 11.08 -9.99 5.78
C GLU A 207 11.28 -8.65 5.07
N MET A 208 10.60 -7.59 5.52
CA MET A 208 10.79 -6.22 4.99
C MET A 208 12.01 -5.48 5.54
N ARG A 209 12.86 -6.10 6.37
CA ARG A 209 14.09 -5.46 6.85
C ARG A 209 15.08 -5.25 5.72
N MET A 210 15.64 -4.04 5.64
CA MET A 210 16.71 -3.71 4.69
C MET A 210 17.92 -4.62 4.90
N GLY A 211 18.39 -5.26 3.82
CA GLY A 211 19.52 -6.19 3.88
C GLY A 211 19.24 -7.51 4.62
N GLY A 212 17.99 -7.78 5.00
CA GLY A 212 17.58 -9.07 5.58
C GLY A 212 17.65 -10.21 4.57
N GLU A 213 17.70 -11.45 5.06
CA GLU A 213 17.88 -12.65 4.21
C GLU A 213 16.75 -12.81 3.18
N TRP A 214 15.49 -12.59 3.58
CA TRP A 214 14.37 -12.65 2.66
C TRP A 214 14.50 -11.60 1.55
N MET A 215 14.90 -10.37 1.93
CA MET A 215 15.09 -9.26 0.98
C MET A 215 16.23 -9.54 0.01
N LYS A 216 17.37 -10.06 0.49
CA LYS A 216 18.49 -10.49 -0.37
C LYS A 216 18.07 -11.56 -1.36
N ARG A 217 17.28 -12.56 -0.90
CA ARG A 217 16.77 -13.63 -1.76
C ARG A 217 15.88 -13.06 -2.88
N ILE A 218 14.94 -12.18 -2.56
CA ILE A 218 14.05 -11.57 -3.58
C ILE A 218 14.79 -10.62 -4.52
N GLU A 219 15.91 -10.02 -4.08
CA GLU A 219 16.78 -9.21 -4.93
C GLU A 219 17.65 -10.03 -5.87
N SER A 220 18.15 -11.18 -5.41
CA SER A 220 19.00 -12.07 -6.25
C SER A 220 18.22 -12.73 -7.38
N GLU A 221 16.91 -12.89 -7.23
CA GLU A 221 16.01 -13.51 -8.23
C GLU A 221 15.51 -12.50 -9.28
N ARG A 222 16.38 -11.57 -9.67
CA ARG A 222 16.07 -10.50 -10.64
C ARG A 222 15.61 -10.98 -12.01
N ALA A 223 15.96 -12.19 -12.42
CA ALA A 223 15.63 -12.72 -13.73
C ALA A 223 14.10 -12.72 -13.98
N SER A 224 13.32 -13.09 -12.96
CA SER A 224 11.85 -13.10 -13.06
C SER A 224 11.21 -11.70 -13.17
N VAL A 225 11.91 -10.66 -12.71
CA VAL A 225 11.44 -9.26 -12.75
C VAL A 225 11.73 -8.62 -14.12
N GLN A 226 12.71 -9.11 -14.87
CA GLN A 226 13.07 -8.55 -16.19
C GLN A 226 12.03 -8.87 -17.28
N ASP A 227 11.27 -9.95 -17.11
CA ASP A 227 10.25 -10.39 -18.06
C ASP A 227 8.90 -9.69 -17.87
N VAL A 228 8.75 -8.89 -16.82
CA VAL A 228 7.50 -8.17 -16.48
C VAL A 228 7.73 -6.67 -16.44
N ARG A 229 6.80 -5.94 -17.04
CA ARG A 229 6.83 -4.47 -16.98
C ARG A 229 6.39 -4.00 -15.59
N PHE A 230 7.29 -3.30 -14.88
CA PHE A 230 6.96 -2.62 -13.62
C PHE A 230 6.80 -1.12 -13.82
N THR A 231 5.79 -0.55 -13.13
CA THR A 231 5.67 0.89 -12.91
C THR A 231 5.66 1.13 -11.40
N CYS A 232 6.69 1.80 -10.88
CA CYS A 232 6.90 1.97 -9.44
C CYS A 232 6.65 3.42 -9.03
N TRP A 233 5.49 3.69 -8.43
CA TRP A 233 5.19 4.98 -7.83
C TRP A 233 5.83 5.08 -6.44
N HIS A 234 6.56 6.15 -6.22
CA HIS A 234 7.21 6.42 -4.95
C HIS A 234 7.12 7.90 -4.58
N SER A 235 7.26 8.21 -3.30
CA SER A 235 7.27 9.59 -2.81
C SER A 235 8.56 9.89 -2.07
N ASN A 236 9.01 11.14 -2.15
CA ASN A 236 10.12 11.64 -1.36
C ASN A 236 9.68 12.20 0.02
N CYS A 237 8.44 11.93 0.41
CA CYS A 237 7.81 12.27 1.69
C CYS A 237 7.08 11.07 2.32
N ASP A 238 7.33 9.85 1.85
CA ASP A 238 6.73 8.64 2.41
C ASP A 238 7.17 8.45 3.87
N ASN A 239 6.20 8.36 4.79
CA ASN A 239 6.45 8.21 6.22
C ASN A 239 6.63 6.77 6.69
N ILE A 240 6.42 5.79 5.80
CA ILE A 240 6.52 4.34 6.11
C ILE A 240 7.66 3.69 5.32
N VAL A 241 7.75 3.96 4.02
CA VAL A 241 8.76 3.38 3.14
C VAL A 241 9.85 4.40 2.86
N PHE A 242 10.90 4.33 3.64
CA PHE A 242 12.06 5.21 3.54
C PHE A 242 13.37 4.48 3.84
N PRO A 243 14.54 4.96 3.27
CA PRO A 243 14.65 6.14 2.41
C PRO A 243 13.91 5.98 1.07
N PRO A 244 13.58 7.07 0.34
CA PRO A 244 12.74 7.01 -0.86
C PRO A 244 13.21 6.06 -1.95
N SER A 245 14.52 5.92 -2.13
CA SER A 245 15.12 5.05 -3.15
C SER A 245 14.79 3.57 -2.96
N VAL A 246 14.40 3.11 -1.75
CA VAL A 246 14.05 1.70 -1.54
C VAL A 246 12.73 1.31 -2.21
N ALA A 247 11.91 2.31 -2.58
CA ALA A 247 10.67 2.09 -3.31
C ALA A 247 10.85 2.11 -4.84
N THR A 248 12.08 2.28 -5.33
CA THR A 248 12.41 2.16 -6.75
C THR A 248 12.91 0.76 -7.08
N LEU A 249 12.73 0.35 -8.33
CA LEU A 249 13.21 -0.93 -8.85
C LEU A 249 14.06 -0.70 -10.11
N ALA A 250 15.23 -1.28 -10.17
CA ALA A 250 16.12 -1.13 -11.34
C ALA A 250 15.49 -1.75 -12.60
N GLY A 251 15.52 -1.01 -13.70
CA GLY A 251 14.89 -1.42 -14.97
C GLY A 251 13.39 -1.16 -15.06
N ALA A 252 12.75 -0.68 -13.98
CA ALA A 252 11.34 -0.31 -13.97
C ALA A 252 11.10 1.15 -14.40
N ASP A 253 9.85 1.45 -14.77
CA ASP A 253 9.35 2.81 -14.92
C ASP A 253 9.10 3.41 -13.53
N ASN A 254 10.14 4.06 -12.96
CA ASN A 254 10.07 4.66 -11.62
C ASN A 254 9.50 6.07 -11.71
N ARG A 255 8.35 6.29 -11.06
CA ARG A 255 7.60 7.54 -11.10
C ARG A 255 7.55 8.22 -9.74
N LEU A 256 8.20 9.37 -9.63
CA LEU A 256 8.15 10.19 -8.42
C LEU A 256 6.80 10.94 -8.34
N LEU A 257 6.13 10.78 -7.22
CA LEU A 257 4.97 11.57 -6.81
C LEU A 257 5.38 12.42 -5.58
N PRO A 258 5.88 13.64 -5.78
CA PRO A 258 6.54 14.38 -4.72
C PRO A 258 5.56 14.84 -3.63
N GLY A 259 6.02 14.83 -2.39
CA GLY A 259 5.28 15.42 -1.28
C GLY A 259 4.01 14.68 -0.89
N GLN A 260 3.98 13.35 -0.99
CA GLN A 260 2.83 12.52 -0.62
C GLN A 260 3.20 11.60 0.56
N GLY A 261 2.26 11.45 1.52
CA GLY A 261 2.35 10.42 2.56
C GLY A 261 2.03 9.02 2.00
N HIS A 262 2.30 8.00 2.78
CA HIS A 262 2.24 6.60 2.36
C HIS A 262 0.85 6.13 1.91
N VAL A 263 -0.17 6.37 2.74
CA VAL A 263 -1.56 6.00 2.43
C VAL A 263 -2.17 6.99 1.45
N GLN A 264 -1.90 8.29 1.63
CA GLN A 264 -2.36 9.36 0.77
C GLN A 264 -2.01 9.12 -0.69
N MET A 265 -0.77 8.69 -0.97
CA MET A 265 -0.24 8.45 -2.32
C MET A 265 -1.14 7.51 -3.13
N ALA A 266 -1.67 6.46 -2.52
CA ALA A 266 -2.54 5.50 -3.20
C ALA A 266 -3.87 6.10 -3.68
N PHE A 267 -4.25 7.27 -3.16
CA PHE A 267 -5.50 7.97 -3.53
C PHE A 267 -5.28 9.22 -4.37
N ASP A 268 -4.04 9.51 -4.75
CA ASP A 268 -3.71 10.62 -5.64
C ASP A 268 -4.41 10.47 -7.00
N LYS A 269 -5.01 11.55 -7.49
CA LYS A 269 -5.81 11.55 -8.72
C LYS A 269 -4.96 11.31 -9.98
N ARG A 270 -3.73 11.87 -9.99
CA ARG A 270 -2.81 11.69 -11.12
C ARG A 270 -2.36 10.24 -11.19
N LEU A 271 -1.90 9.68 -10.07
CA LEU A 271 -1.47 8.29 -9.97
C LEU A 271 -2.59 7.34 -10.44
N ARG A 272 -3.80 7.49 -9.92
CA ARG A 272 -4.93 6.64 -10.31
C ARG A 272 -5.25 6.72 -11.80
N ARG A 273 -5.37 7.94 -12.33
CA ARG A 273 -5.64 8.15 -13.76
C ARG A 273 -4.56 7.52 -14.64
N GLU A 274 -3.28 7.79 -14.35
CA GLU A 274 -2.18 7.25 -15.14
C GLU A 274 -2.06 5.72 -15.01
N THR A 275 -2.35 5.16 -13.82
CA THR A 275 -2.38 3.71 -13.62
C THR A 275 -3.52 3.05 -14.38
N LEU A 276 -4.74 3.61 -14.34
CA LEU A 276 -5.88 3.05 -15.06
C LEU A 276 -5.71 3.15 -16.58
N ALA A 277 -5.02 4.18 -17.08
CA ALA A 277 -4.68 4.28 -18.50
C ALA A 277 -3.77 3.13 -19.00
N LEU A 278 -3.01 2.48 -18.10
CA LEU A 278 -2.20 1.30 -18.45
C LEU A 278 -3.02 0.05 -18.78
N LEU A 279 -4.32 0.02 -18.41
CA LEU A 279 -5.22 -1.08 -18.76
C LEU A 279 -5.41 -1.21 -20.27
N ASP A 280 -5.42 -0.09 -20.99
CA ASP A 280 -5.67 -0.01 -22.41
C ASP A 280 -4.37 0.14 -23.23
N ALA A 281 -3.22 0.23 -22.55
CA ALA A 281 -1.91 0.26 -23.20
C ALA A 281 -1.54 -1.13 -23.78
N ARG A 282 -0.88 -1.13 -24.92
CA ARG A 282 -0.36 -2.35 -25.59
C ARG A 282 0.95 -2.83 -24.94
#